data_d25782e909d32962fa8f3bf4585dba7e
#
_entry.id   d25782e909d32962fa8f3bf4585dba7e
#
_cell.length_a   1.000
_cell.length_b   1.000
_cell.length_c   1.000
_cell.angle_alpha   90.00
_cell.angle_beta   90.00
_cell.angle_gamma   90.00
#
_symmetry.space_group_name_H-M   'P 1'
#
loop_
_entity.id
_entity.type
_entity.pdbx_description
1 polymer ?
#
loop_
_entity_poly.entity_id
_entity_poly.type
_entity_poly.pdbx_seq_one_letter_code
_entity_poly.pdbx_strand_id
1 'polypeptide(L)'
;MFCSLVQSVSRGLHTTATALQASAAPTTPAAAAAAAASMSGATQRAGSIAVKKGMTAIWDPWGVRVPVTLLQLDSVYVTQVKTPETDGYYGVQVGAGLAKPHRAGKSVVAHCAKADAPPLKEFAEFKVTPDALLPAGHQLTAAHYQVGQFIDVRGVTVGKGFQGVMKRWGFKGQPATHGVSVTHRSLGSTGQCQDPGRVFKGKKMAGHMGAKYRTTLNLQIVKIDHDNNVLYVKGGVPGHDNAFITIRDAVKQYNKTSGPVPTADKAKTGAELLEKQGSDPYLRYESA
;
A
#
# COMPACT_ATOMS: atom_id res chain seq x y z
N MET A 1 -84.74 3.52 -10.97
CA MET A 1 -85.04 4.84 -10.34
C MET A 1 -83.93 5.10 -9.32
N PHE A 2 -83.48 6.32 -9.31
CA PHE A 2 -82.50 6.95 -8.46
C PHE A 2 -81.05 6.67 -8.76
N CYS A 3 -80.59 7.60 -9.55
CA CYS A 3 -79.16 8.01 -9.75
C CYS A 3 -78.70 8.80 -8.51
N SER A 4 -77.55 8.57 -7.95
CA SER A 4 -76.89 9.51 -7.04
C SER A 4 -75.46 9.71 -7.46
N LEU A 5 -75.17 10.92 -7.88
CA LEU A 5 -73.84 11.50 -8.13
C LEU A 5 -72.99 11.41 -6.89
N VAL A 6 -71.77 10.90 -7.05
CA VAL A 6 -70.68 11.15 -6.12
C VAL A 6 -69.58 11.99 -6.84
N GLN A 7 -69.59 13.27 -6.45
CA GLN A 7 -68.52 14.20 -6.84
C GLN A 7 -67.20 13.82 -6.12
N SER A 8 -66.19 13.42 -6.87
CA SER A 8 -64.84 13.26 -6.36
C SER A 8 -64.09 14.60 -6.33
N VAL A 9 -63.83 15.07 -5.12
CA VAL A 9 -62.98 16.24 -4.88
C VAL A 9 -61.52 15.79 -5.03
N SER A 10 -60.88 16.13 -6.14
CA SER A 10 -59.45 15.99 -6.35
C SER A 10 -58.71 17.09 -5.58
N ARG A 11 -58.11 16.76 -4.43
CA ARG A 11 -57.13 17.61 -3.76
C ARG A 11 -55.81 17.46 -4.48
N GLY A 12 -55.39 18.47 -5.21
CA GLY A 12 -54.03 18.59 -5.79
C GLY A 12 -53.01 18.73 -4.68
N LEU A 13 -52.19 17.71 -4.48
CA LEU A 13 -50.96 17.80 -3.71
C LEU A 13 -49.88 18.39 -4.64
N HIS A 14 -49.61 19.66 -4.50
CA HIS A 14 -48.39 20.28 -5.04
C HIS A 14 -47.20 19.78 -4.23
N THR A 15 -46.53 18.72 -4.70
CA THR A 15 -45.19 18.35 -4.23
C THR A 15 -44.19 19.24 -4.93
N THR A 16 -43.71 20.26 -4.24
CA THR A 16 -42.53 20.99 -4.63
C THR A 16 -41.32 20.03 -4.49
N ALA A 17 -40.92 19.44 -5.61
CA ALA A 17 -39.68 18.72 -5.70
C ALA A 17 -38.51 19.74 -5.61
N THR A 18 -38.00 19.93 -4.42
CA THR A 18 -36.74 20.61 -4.22
C THR A 18 -35.64 19.68 -4.81
N ALA A 19 -35.18 20.00 -6.00
CA ALA A 19 -34.06 19.34 -6.58
C ALA A 19 -32.80 19.64 -5.70
N LEU A 20 -32.44 18.67 -4.88
CA LEU A 20 -31.12 18.62 -4.28
C LEU A 20 -30.13 18.44 -5.43
N GLN A 21 -29.56 19.55 -5.89
CA GLN A 21 -28.34 19.54 -6.70
C GLN A 21 -27.23 18.98 -5.84
N ALA A 22 -27.03 17.66 -5.93
CA ALA A 22 -25.80 17.05 -5.53
C ALA A 22 -24.72 17.70 -6.39
N SER A 23 -23.85 18.50 -5.78
CA SER A 23 -22.62 19.02 -6.43
C SER A 23 -21.74 17.82 -6.77
N ALA A 24 -21.91 17.31 -8.00
CA ALA A 24 -21.01 16.31 -8.54
C ALA A 24 -19.62 16.92 -8.56
N ALA A 25 -18.67 16.31 -7.85
CA ALA A 25 -17.27 16.62 -7.98
C ALA A 25 -16.90 16.54 -9.48
N PRO A 26 -16.10 17.47 -10.00
CA PRO A 26 -15.82 17.59 -11.43
C PRO A 26 -15.12 16.32 -11.96
N THR A 27 -15.83 15.57 -12.79
CA THR A 27 -15.41 14.29 -13.38
C THR A 27 -14.58 14.49 -14.67
N THR A 28 -13.88 15.59 -14.84
CA THR A 28 -13.09 15.83 -16.05
C THR A 28 -11.61 15.59 -15.82
N PRO A 29 -10.89 14.93 -16.76
CA PRO A 29 -9.44 14.70 -16.66
C PRO A 29 -8.64 16.01 -16.52
N ALA A 30 -9.19 17.13 -16.98
CA ALA A 30 -8.62 18.46 -16.79
C ALA A 30 -8.58 18.91 -15.32
N ALA A 31 -9.58 18.55 -14.49
CA ALA A 31 -9.59 18.87 -13.07
C ALA A 31 -8.57 18.05 -12.26
N ALA A 32 -8.35 16.80 -12.66
CA ALA A 32 -7.30 15.96 -12.07
C ALA A 32 -5.90 16.50 -12.43
N ALA A 33 -5.71 17.00 -13.65
CA ALA A 33 -4.46 17.62 -14.08
C ALA A 33 -4.19 18.95 -13.37
N ALA A 34 -5.24 19.76 -13.10
CA ALA A 34 -5.12 21.02 -12.36
C ALA A 34 -4.80 20.77 -10.86
N ALA A 35 -5.40 19.74 -10.24
CA ALA A 35 -5.05 19.33 -8.89
C ALA A 35 -3.60 18.85 -8.77
N ALA A 36 -3.11 18.19 -9.82
CA ALA A 36 -1.71 17.76 -9.91
C ALA A 36 -0.70 18.91 -9.92
N ALA A 37 -1.02 20.01 -10.55
CA ALA A 37 -0.17 21.21 -10.63
C ALA A 37 -0.03 21.91 -9.27
N SER A 38 -0.93 21.67 -8.31
CA SER A 38 -0.94 22.28 -6.98
C SER A 38 -0.21 21.47 -5.90
N MET A 39 0.29 20.27 -6.23
CA MET A 39 0.93 19.39 -5.26
C MET A 39 2.27 19.96 -4.78
N SER A 40 2.43 20.04 -3.45
CA SER A 40 3.64 20.49 -2.77
C SER A 40 4.45 19.31 -2.22
N GLY A 41 5.66 19.56 -1.72
CA GLY A 41 6.46 18.55 -1.03
C GLY A 41 5.83 18.01 0.26
N ALA A 42 4.78 18.64 0.78
CA ALA A 42 4.02 18.20 1.94
C ALA A 42 2.79 17.33 1.56
N THR A 43 2.45 17.24 0.28
CA THR A 43 1.31 16.49 -0.22
C THR A 43 1.46 14.99 0.08
N GLN A 44 0.42 14.39 0.65
CA GLN A 44 0.32 12.94 0.86
C GLN A 44 -0.64 12.36 -0.19
N ARG A 45 -0.08 11.61 -1.13
CA ARG A 45 -0.84 10.92 -2.17
C ARG A 45 -1.50 9.65 -1.66
N ALA A 46 -2.51 9.18 -2.39
CA ALA A 46 -3.03 7.84 -2.22
C ALA A 46 -1.92 6.81 -2.50
N GLY A 47 -1.84 5.79 -1.67
CA GLY A 47 -1.02 4.63 -1.97
C GLY A 47 -1.76 3.65 -2.89
N SER A 48 -1.14 2.52 -3.16
CA SER A 48 -1.73 1.44 -3.95
C SER A 48 -1.61 0.09 -3.24
N ILE A 49 -2.35 -0.89 -3.75
CA ILE A 49 -2.23 -2.29 -3.35
C ILE A 49 -1.57 -3.03 -4.51
N ALA A 50 -0.55 -3.84 -4.21
CA ALA A 50 0.13 -4.65 -5.20
C ALA A 50 0.19 -6.12 -4.77
N VAL A 51 0.41 -7.00 -5.73
CA VAL A 51 0.66 -8.42 -5.53
C VAL A 51 2.15 -8.67 -5.67
N LYS A 52 2.77 -9.28 -4.65
CA LYS A 52 4.16 -9.70 -4.70
C LYS A 52 4.30 -10.90 -5.64
N LYS A 53 5.10 -10.80 -6.69
CA LYS A 53 5.30 -11.89 -7.67
C LYS A 53 6.54 -12.73 -7.41
N GLY A 54 7.45 -12.25 -6.59
CA GLY A 54 8.71 -12.93 -6.30
C GLY A 54 9.88 -11.98 -6.27
N MET A 55 11.08 -12.54 -6.27
CA MET A 55 12.32 -11.77 -6.30
C MET A 55 13.20 -12.22 -7.46
N THR A 56 13.90 -11.27 -8.04
CA THR A 56 14.92 -11.48 -9.07
C THR A 56 16.11 -10.57 -8.82
N ALA A 57 17.06 -10.54 -9.74
CA ALA A 57 18.16 -9.62 -9.70
C ALA A 57 18.29 -8.90 -11.05
N ILE A 58 18.70 -7.66 -11.01
CA ILE A 58 19.06 -6.85 -12.17
C ILE A 58 20.54 -6.48 -12.00
N TRP A 59 21.26 -6.36 -13.10
CA TRP A 59 22.64 -5.90 -13.09
C TRP A 59 22.68 -4.43 -13.46
N ASP A 60 23.44 -3.70 -12.69
CA ASP A 60 23.78 -2.32 -12.95
C ASP A 60 24.75 -2.25 -14.18
N PRO A 61 24.83 -1.14 -14.94
CA PRO A 61 25.81 -0.94 -16.00
C PRO A 61 27.25 -1.19 -15.60
N TRP A 62 27.57 -1.10 -14.31
CA TRP A 62 28.89 -1.40 -13.75
C TRP A 62 29.06 -2.85 -13.25
N GLY A 63 28.12 -3.74 -13.58
CA GLY A 63 28.18 -5.15 -13.22
C GLY A 63 27.78 -5.49 -11.79
N VAL A 64 27.30 -4.54 -11.00
CA VAL A 64 26.83 -4.77 -9.64
C VAL A 64 25.44 -5.43 -9.67
N ARG A 65 25.30 -6.55 -8.97
CA ARG A 65 24.02 -7.24 -8.84
C ARG A 65 23.11 -6.54 -7.84
N VAL A 66 21.96 -6.08 -8.30
CA VAL A 66 20.91 -5.44 -7.49
C VAL A 66 19.76 -6.42 -7.28
N PRO A 67 19.50 -6.91 -6.05
CA PRO A 67 18.33 -7.74 -5.78
C PRO A 67 17.06 -6.89 -5.83
N VAL A 68 16.05 -7.36 -6.55
CA VAL A 68 14.77 -6.65 -6.70
C VAL A 68 13.59 -7.57 -6.42
N THR A 69 12.54 -7.01 -5.85
CA THR A 69 11.22 -7.66 -5.69
C THR A 69 10.26 -7.12 -6.74
N LEU A 70 9.51 -8.01 -7.38
CA LEU A 70 8.49 -7.68 -8.38
C LEU A 70 7.15 -7.48 -7.70
N LEU A 71 6.57 -6.29 -7.88
CA LEU A 71 5.27 -5.88 -7.34
C LEU A 71 4.34 -5.54 -8.49
N GLN A 72 3.33 -6.36 -8.72
CA GLN A 72 2.34 -6.13 -9.78
C GLN A 72 1.13 -5.38 -9.22
N LEU A 73 0.73 -4.32 -9.90
CA LEU A 73 -0.52 -3.60 -9.67
C LEU A 73 -1.62 -4.28 -10.51
N ASP A 74 -2.39 -5.16 -9.86
CA ASP A 74 -3.45 -5.92 -10.51
C ASP A 74 -4.80 -5.24 -10.27
N SER A 75 -5.33 -4.60 -11.33
CA SER A 75 -6.68 -4.01 -11.35
C SER A 75 -6.98 -3.16 -10.10
N VAL A 76 -6.18 -2.11 -9.92
CA VAL A 76 -6.28 -1.22 -8.74
C VAL A 76 -7.23 -0.08 -9.05
N TYR A 77 -8.32 0.05 -8.28
CA TYR A 77 -9.34 1.09 -8.46
C TYR A 77 -9.61 1.84 -7.16
N VAL A 78 -9.92 3.11 -7.28
CA VAL A 78 -10.47 3.91 -6.18
C VAL A 78 -11.94 3.54 -6.00
N THR A 79 -12.29 3.01 -4.83
CA THR A 79 -13.66 2.53 -4.54
C THR A 79 -14.48 3.53 -3.73
N GLN A 80 -13.85 4.37 -2.93
CA GLN A 80 -14.54 5.39 -2.15
C GLN A 80 -13.63 6.56 -1.84
N VAL A 81 -14.19 7.76 -1.89
CA VAL A 81 -13.53 8.99 -1.45
C VAL A 81 -14.20 9.44 -0.16
N LYS A 82 -13.39 9.75 0.84
CA LYS A 82 -13.83 10.25 2.15
C LYS A 82 -13.49 11.72 2.28
N THR A 83 -14.46 12.49 2.74
CA THR A 83 -14.35 13.93 2.94
C THR A 83 -14.62 14.30 4.40
N PRO A 84 -14.16 15.46 4.88
CA PRO A 84 -14.40 15.89 6.25
C PRO A 84 -15.88 16.04 6.61
N GLU A 85 -16.72 16.33 5.63
CA GLU A 85 -18.15 16.52 5.82
C GLU A 85 -18.87 15.23 6.22
N THR A 86 -18.45 14.10 5.62
CA THR A 86 -19.08 12.80 5.82
C THR A 86 -18.31 11.93 6.84
N ASP A 87 -16.99 11.92 6.76
CA ASP A 87 -16.13 10.99 7.51
C ASP A 87 -15.20 11.69 8.54
N GLY A 88 -15.15 13.03 8.54
CA GLY A 88 -14.33 13.82 9.44
C GLY A 88 -12.85 13.95 9.04
N TYR A 89 -12.43 13.36 7.92
CA TYR A 89 -11.07 13.44 7.39
C TYR A 89 -11.03 13.18 5.89
N TYR A 90 -9.91 13.54 5.25
CA TYR A 90 -9.67 13.21 3.85
C TYR A 90 -9.03 11.82 3.73
N GLY A 91 -9.62 10.97 2.90
CA GLY A 91 -9.13 9.62 2.65
C GLY A 91 -9.60 9.07 1.33
N VAL A 92 -8.81 8.15 0.78
CA VAL A 92 -9.14 7.41 -0.44
C VAL A 92 -9.06 5.92 -0.12
N GLN A 93 -10.15 5.21 -0.35
CA GLN A 93 -10.18 3.77 -0.31
C GLN A 93 -9.84 3.23 -1.69
N VAL A 94 -8.89 2.30 -1.72
CA VAL A 94 -8.42 1.64 -2.93
C VAL A 94 -8.68 0.15 -2.82
N GLY A 95 -9.19 -0.45 -3.88
CA GLY A 95 -9.36 -1.89 -3.99
C GLY A 95 -8.45 -2.47 -5.07
N ALA A 96 -8.04 -3.74 -4.93
CA ALA A 96 -7.19 -4.44 -5.89
C ALA A 96 -7.52 -5.92 -6.03
N GLY A 97 -7.10 -6.47 -7.19
CA GLY A 97 -7.25 -7.87 -7.55
C GLY A 97 -8.68 -8.23 -7.92
N LEU A 98 -8.91 -8.65 -9.14
CA LEU A 98 -10.24 -9.04 -9.60
C LEU A 98 -10.77 -10.24 -8.82
N ALA A 99 -11.97 -10.10 -8.26
CA ALA A 99 -12.71 -11.20 -7.67
C ALA A 99 -13.66 -11.80 -8.69
N LYS A 100 -13.78 -13.15 -8.69
CA LYS A 100 -14.81 -13.80 -9.49
C LYS A 100 -16.19 -13.41 -8.93
N PRO A 101 -17.16 -12.95 -9.75
CA PRO A 101 -18.44 -12.44 -9.26
C PRO A 101 -19.19 -13.40 -8.34
N HIS A 102 -19.15 -14.71 -8.66
CA HIS A 102 -19.82 -15.75 -7.86
C HIS A 102 -19.14 -16.02 -6.50
N ARG A 103 -17.90 -15.54 -6.28
CA ARG A 103 -17.17 -15.67 -5.00
C ARG A 103 -17.18 -14.38 -4.18
N ALA A 104 -17.54 -13.27 -4.80
CA ALA A 104 -17.65 -12.00 -4.11
C ALA A 104 -18.99 -11.92 -3.35
N GLY A 105 -18.97 -11.46 -2.11
CA GLY A 105 -20.19 -11.20 -1.35
C GLY A 105 -21.03 -10.09 -1.97
N LYS A 106 -22.34 -10.15 -1.85
CA LYS A 106 -23.27 -9.14 -2.42
C LYS A 106 -22.92 -7.71 -1.98
N SER A 107 -22.48 -7.52 -0.73
CA SER A 107 -22.06 -6.22 -0.19
C SER A 107 -20.82 -5.66 -0.90
N VAL A 108 -19.83 -6.51 -1.20
CA VAL A 108 -18.61 -6.13 -1.92
C VAL A 108 -18.95 -5.75 -3.36
N VAL A 109 -19.80 -6.54 -4.04
CA VAL A 109 -20.25 -6.25 -5.41
C VAL A 109 -20.98 -4.90 -5.45
N ALA A 110 -21.93 -4.66 -4.53
CA ALA A 110 -22.66 -3.41 -4.46
C ALA A 110 -21.76 -2.20 -4.10
N HIS A 111 -20.72 -2.42 -3.27
CA HIS A 111 -19.75 -1.40 -2.92
C HIS A 111 -18.90 -0.99 -4.13
N CYS A 112 -18.38 -1.96 -4.87
CA CYS A 112 -17.59 -1.69 -6.08
C CYS A 112 -18.45 -1.06 -7.18
N ALA A 113 -19.70 -1.51 -7.36
CA ALA A 113 -20.63 -0.96 -8.35
C ALA A 113 -20.93 0.54 -8.15
N LYS A 114 -20.92 1.05 -6.89
CA LYS A 114 -21.07 2.50 -6.62
C LYS A 114 -19.94 3.34 -7.18
N ALA A 115 -18.77 2.74 -7.41
CA ALA A 115 -17.61 3.40 -7.96
C ALA A 115 -17.33 2.98 -9.42
N ASP A 116 -18.29 2.37 -10.11
CA ASP A 116 -18.13 1.81 -11.45
C ASP A 116 -16.90 0.89 -11.61
N ALA A 117 -16.51 0.23 -10.50
CA ALA A 117 -15.36 -0.68 -10.46
C ALA A 117 -15.81 -2.14 -10.46
N PRO A 118 -15.02 -3.07 -11.05
CA PRO A 118 -15.28 -4.49 -10.96
C PRO A 118 -15.17 -4.99 -9.51
N PRO A 119 -15.76 -6.15 -9.15
CA PRO A 119 -15.61 -6.71 -7.83
C PRO A 119 -14.14 -7.01 -7.52
N LEU A 120 -13.64 -6.50 -6.39
CA LEU A 120 -12.26 -6.56 -5.97
C LEU A 120 -12.08 -7.45 -4.74
N LYS A 121 -10.85 -7.95 -4.49
CA LYS A 121 -10.55 -8.89 -3.39
C LYS A 121 -10.10 -8.19 -2.12
N GLU A 122 -9.20 -7.24 -2.24
CA GLU A 122 -8.53 -6.60 -1.12
C GLU A 122 -8.78 -5.10 -1.15
N PHE A 123 -9.01 -4.51 0.02
CA PHE A 123 -9.28 -3.08 0.18
C PHE A 123 -8.33 -2.49 1.21
N ALA A 124 -7.83 -1.30 0.93
CA ALA A 124 -7.04 -0.53 1.87
C ALA A 124 -7.40 0.94 1.78
N GLU A 125 -7.29 1.63 2.90
CA GLU A 125 -7.54 3.05 2.98
C GLU A 125 -6.24 3.82 3.19
N PHE A 126 -6.13 4.93 2.49
CA PHE A 126 -5.00 5.85 2.60
C PHE A 126 -5.52 7.23 2.98
N LYS A 127 -4.96 7.80 4.04
CA LYS A 127 -5.18 9.21 4.36
C LYS A 127 -4.41 10.04 3.35
N VAL A 128 -5.07 11.04 2.80
CA VAL A 128 -4.52 11.91 1.75
C VAL A 128 -4.71 13.37 2.11
N THR A 129 -3.96 14.24 1.49
CA THR A 129 -4.22 15.68 1.56
C THR A 129 -5.33 16.07 0.57
N PRO A 130 -6.06 17.18 0.79
CA PRO A 130 -7.18 17.56 -0.08
C PRO A 130 -6.78 17.77 -1.54
N ASP A 131 -5.54 18.18 -1.81
CA ASP A 131 -4.95 18.36 -3.13
C ASP A 131 -4.64 17.04 -3.89
N ALA A 132 -4.62 15.92 -3.17
CA ALA A 132 -4.32 14.59 -3.73
C ALA A 132 -5.54 13.65 -3.78
N LEU A 133 -6.75 14.20 -3.68
CA LEU A 133 -7.97 13.41 -3.80
C LEU A 133 -8.14 12.92 -5.24
N LEU A 134 -8.39 11.63 -5.39
CA LEU A 134 -8.69 10.98 -6.67
C LEU A 134 -10.19 10.66 -6.74
N PRO A 135 -10.84 10.82 -7.90
CA PRO A 135 -12.25 10.48 -8.05
C PRO A 135 -12.49 8.98 -7.88
N ALA A 136 -13.70 8.60 -7.43
CA ALA A 136 -14.12 7.21 -7.41
C ALA A 136 -14.12 6.64 -8.84
N GLY A 137 -13.81 5.34 -8.98
CA GLY A 137 -13.67 4.67 -10.28
C GLY A 137 -12.33 4.90 -10.98
N HIS A 138 -11.47 5.79 -10.48
CA HIS A 138 -10.16 6.03 -11.08
C HIS A 138 -9.25 4.80 -10.94
N GLN A 139 -8.63 4.39 -12.05
CA GLN A 139 -7.71 3.26 -12.08
C GLN A 139 -6.27 3.72 -11.80
N LEU A 140 -5.65 3.14 -10.78
CA LEU A 140 -4.25 3.35 -10.46
C LEU A 140 -3.38 2.33 -11.22
N THR A 141 -2.43 2.82 -11.99
CA THR A 141 -1.46 2.03 -12.76
C THR A 141 -0.04 2.24 -12.25
N ALA A 142 0.93 1.53 -12.82
CA ALA A 142 2.34 1.72 -12.49
C ALA A 142 2.84 3.15 -12.79
N ALA A 143 2.18 3.89 -13.70
CA ALA A 143 2.48 5.28 -14.00
C ALA A 143 2.24 6.25 -12.81
N HIS A 144 1.56 5.80 -11.76
CA HIS A 144 1.44 6.54 -10.50
C HIS A 144 2.80 6.75 -9.81
N TYR A 145 3.77 5.90 -10.06
CA TYR A 145 5.11 5.92 -9.46
C TYR A 145 6.17 6.36 -10.46
N GLN A 146 7.29 6.84 -9.93
CA GLN A 146 8.46 7.24 -10.73
C GLN A 146 9.66 6.34 -10.42
N VAL A 147 10.51 6.13 -11.42
CA VAL A 147 11.81 5.49 -11.23
C VAL A 147 12.68 6.36 -10.32
N GLY A 148 13.39 5.73 -9.37
CA GLY A 148 14.17 6.44 -8.36
C GLY A 148 13.40 6.86 -7.11
N GLN A 149 12.07 6.83 -7.14
CA GLN A 149 11.22 7.16 -6.00
C GLN A 149 11.42 6.16 -4.84
N PHE A 150 11.34 6.67 -3.61
CA PHE A 150 11.34 5.84 -2.40
C PHE A 150 9.92 5.59 -1.92
N ILE A 151 9.66 4.34 -1.55
CA ILE A 151 8.36 3.86 -1.10
C ILE A 151 8.48 3.09 0.20
N ASP A 152 7.40 3.08 0.99
CA ASP A 152 7.21 2.23 2.15
C ASP A 152 6.24 1.11 1.79
N VAL A 153 6.67 -0.13 2.01
CA VAL A 153 5.88 -1.31 1.67
C VAL A 153 5.47 -2.05 2.94
N ARG A 154 4.16 -2.21 3.12
CA ARG A 154 3.56 -2.91 4.27
C ARG A 154 2.89 -4.20 3.83
N GLY A 155 3.20 -5.29 4.52
CA GLY A 155 2.57 -6.58 4.28
C GLY A 155 2.62 -7.49 5.48
N VAL A 156 1.90 -8.61 5.40
CA VAL A 156 1.94 -9.67 6.42
C VAL A 156 3.15 -10.57 6.16
N THR A 157 4.03 -10.68 7.14
CA THR A 157 5.23 -11.51 7.03
C THR A 157 4.88 -12.99 7.00
N VAL A 158 5.73 -13.80 6.36
CA VAL A 158 5.58 -15.26 6.35
C VAL A 158 5.57 -15.80 7.78
N GLY A 159 4.58 -16.61 8.12
CA GLY A 159 4.48 -17.27 9.42
C GLY A 159 5.59 -18.31 9.59
N LYS A 160 6.18 -18.36 10.77
CA LYS A 160 7.25 -19.31 11.13
C LYS A 160 6.85 -20.21 12.30
N GLY A 161 5.58 -20.16 12.71
CA GLY A 161 5.06 -20.91 13.85
C GLY A 161 5.68 -20.51 15.18
N PHE A 162 5.68 -21.40 16.14
CA PHE A 162 6.33 -21.21 17.44
C PHE A 162 7.85 -21.30 17.28
N GLN A 163 8.58 -20.28 17.68
CA GLN A 163 10.03 -20.22 17.58
C GLN A 163 10.66 -19.95 18.93
N GLY A 164 11.80 -20.62 19.17
CA GLY A 164 12.65 -20.37 20.33
C GLY A 164 13.29 -18.98 20.30
N VAL A 165 13.84 -18.60 21.42
CA VAL A 165 14.42 -17.25 21.64
C VAL A 165 15.59 -16.92 20.74
N MET A 166 16.38 -17.92 20.31
CA MET A 166 17.50 -17.71 19.41
C MET A 166 17.02 -17.23 18.03
N LYS A 167 16.06 -17.92 17.42
CA LYS A 167 15.53 -17.53 16.09
C LYS A 167 14.64 -16.31 16.16
N ARG A 168 13.82 -16.19 17.22
CA ARG A 168 12.85 -15.09 17.34
C ARG A 168 13.50 -13.75 17.71
N TRP A 169 14.55 -13.77 18.56
CA TRP A 169 15.13 -12.56 19.15
C TRP A 169 16.65 -12.44 18.96
N GLY A 170 17.31 -13.45 18.34
CA GLY A 170 18.74 -13.42 18.11
C GLY A 170 19.60 -13.69 19.36
N PHE A 171 19.08 -14.42 20.33
CA PHE A 171 19.84 -14.80 21.53
C PHE A 171 20.96 -15.78 21.15
N LYS A 172 22.12 -15.64 21.79
CA LYS A 172 23.32 -16.46 21.51
C LYS A 172 23.19 -17.90 22.03
N GLY A 173 22.42 -18.13 23.10
CA GLY A 173 22.35 -19.41 23.81
C GLY A 173 23.52 -19.61 24.77
N GLN A 174 23.74 -20.88 25.16
CA GLN A 174 24.81 -21.30 26.07
C GLN A 174 25.94 -21.98 25.30
N PRO A 175 27.18 -22.02 25.83
CA PRO A 175 28.28 -22.75 25.22
C PRO A 175 27.96 -24.23 24.98
N ALA A 176 28.66 -24.86 24.04
CA ALA A 176 28.52 -26.30 23.75
C ALA A 176 29.25 -27.19 24.76
N THR A 177 30.26 -26.62 25.44
CA THR A 177 31.16 -27.29 26.41
C THR A 177 31.09 -26.59 27.77
N HIS A 178 32.07 -26.83 28.66
CA HIS A 178 32.18 -26.25 30.01
C HIS A 178 31.01 -26.61 30.92
N GLY A 179 30.61 -27.88 30.94
CA GLY A 179 29.58 -28.39 31.85
C GLY A 179 28.15 -28.05 31.51
N VAL A 180 27.89 -27.41 30.38
CA VAL A 180 26.52 -27.11 29.93
C VAL A 180 25.87 -28.39 29.44
N SER A 181 24.73 -28.75 30.05
CA SER A 181 23.91 -29.89 29.68
C SER A 181 22.50 -29.46 29.34
N VAL A 182 21.94 -29.92 28.20
CA VAL A 182 20.52 -29.74 27.75
C VAL A 182 20.07 -28.30 27.48
N THR A 183 20.74 -27.27 28.00
CA THR A 183 20.28 -25.86 27.97
C THR A 183 20.92 -24.98 26.90
N HIS A 184 21.59 -25.60 25.89
CA HIS A 184 22.35 -24.89 24.85
C HIS A 184 21.55 -23.80 24.11
N ARG A 185 20.25 -24.00 23.90
CA ARG A 185 19.39 -23.08 23.16
C ARG A 185 18.34 -22.37 24.02
N SER A 186 18.53 -22.35 25.33
CA SER A 186 17.58 -21.77 26.30
C SER A 186 17.68 -20.23 26.37
N LEU A 187 16.64 -19.64 26.99
CA LEU A 187 16.57 -18.20 27.23
C LEU A 187 17.63 -17.71 28.24
N GLY A 188 18.03 -18.58 29.20
CA GLY A 188 18.74 -18.18 30.40
C GLY A 188 17.79 -17.63 31.48
N SER A 189 18.29 -16.74 32.33
CA SER A 189 17.50 -16.15 33.39
C SER A 189 16.38 -15.26 32.83
N THR A 190 15.20 -15.34 33.48
CA THR A 190 14.04 -14.50 33.15
C THR A 190 14.03 -13.17 33.90
N GLY A 191 14.79 -13.05 34.98
CA GLY A 191 14.85 -11.85 35.81
C GLY A 191 15.78 -12.00 37.00
N GLN A 192 15.75 -11.02 37.87
CA GLN A 192 16.44 -11.01 39.19
C GLN A 192 15.64 -11.84 40.18
N CYS A 193 16.23 -12.12 41.37
CA CYS A 193 15.62 -12.97 42.40
C CYS A 193 14.52 -12.23 43.17
N GLN A 194 14.82 -11.78 44.40
CA GLN A 194 13.85 -11.20 45.34
C GLN A 194 13.37 -9.82 44.85
N ASP A 195 14.27 -8.95 44.43
CA ASP A 195 13.97 -7.66 43.84
C ASP A 195 14.22 -7.70 42.32
N PRO A 196 13.23 -7.33 41.49
CA PRO A 196 11.89 -6.81 41.71
C PRO A 196 10.80 -7.87 41.94
N GLY A 197 11.14 -9.17 42.14
CA GLY A 197 10.20 -10.26 42.39
C GLY A 197 9.22 -10.57 41.25
N ARG A 198 9.46 -10.06 40.06
CA ARG A 198 8.59 -10.22 38.88
C ARG A 198 9.40 -10.27 37.58
N VAL A 199 8.80 -10.86 36.53
CA VAL A 199 9.31 -10.75 35.15
C VAL A 199 8.78 -9.46 34.53
N PHE A 200 9.67 -8.63 34.01
CA PHE A 200 9.28 -7.37 33.38
C PHE A 200 8.42 -7.58 32.14
N LYS A 201 7.45 -6.68 31.92
CA LYS A 201 6.64 -6.66 30.70
C LYS A 201 7.54 -6.49 29.47
N GLY A 202 7.22 -7.19 28.40
CA GLY A 202 8.01 -7.15 27.15
C GLY A 202 9.28 -8.01 27.17
N LYS A 203 9.53 -8.84 28.20
CA LYS A 203 10.64 -9.79 28.21
C LYS A 203 10.61 -10.65 26.96
N LYS A 204 11.76 -10.72 26.27
CA LYS A 204 11.92 -11.49 25.02
C LYS A 204 11.90 -12.99 25.33
N MET A 205 10.83 -13.68 24.95
CA MET A 205 10.61 -15.11 25.16
C MET A 205 10.24 -15.82 23.86
N ALA A 206 10.30 -17.15 23.89
CA ALA A 206 9.77 -17.99 22.81
C ALA A 206 8.30 -17.67 22.52
N GLY A 207 7.83 -17.99 21.32
CA GLY A 207 6.45 -17.78 20.94
C GLY A 207 6.27 -17.65 19.43
N HIS A 208 5.06 -17.30 19.01
CA HIS A 208 4.70 -17.18 17.61
C HIS A 208 5.53 -16.10 16.89
N MET A 209 6.16 -16.49 15.77
CA MET A 209 7.00 -15.62 14.94
C MET A 209 6.41 -15.52 13.55
N GLY A 210 6.38 -14.31 12.99
CA GLY A 210 5.79 -14.04 11.67
C GLY A 210 4.27 -13.88 11.73
N ALA A 211 3.61 -13.94 10.57
CA ALA A 211 2.18 -13.71 10.37
C ALA A 211 1.69 -12.39 11.00
N LYS A 212 2.52 -11.34 10.95
CA LYS A 212 2.23 -10.01 11.48
C LYS A 212 2.52 -8.96 10.42
N TYR A 213 1.76 -7.88 10.43
CA TYR A 213 2.05 -6.73 9.59
C TYR A 213 3.42 -6.14 9.94
N ARG A 214 4.22 -5.94 8.90
CA ARG A 214 5.50 -5.23 8.97
C ARG A 214 5.60 -4.29 7.79
N THR A 215 6.22 -3.15 8.03
CA THR A 215 6.52 -2.16 6.99
C THR A 215 8.02 -2.14 6.78
N THR A 216 8.44 -2.32 5.54
CA THR A 216 9.82 -2.05 5.12
C THR A 216 9.84 -0.64 4.57
N LEU A 217 10.68 0.20 5.18
CA LEU A 217 10.76 1.62 4.89
C LEU A 217 11.83 1.91 3.83
N ASN A 218 11.64 2.99 3.07
CA ASN A 218 12.63 3.56 2.15
C ASN A 218 13.18 2.57 1.13
N LEU A 219 12.30 1.82 0.47
CA LEU A 219 12.66 0.98 -0.66
C LEU A 219 12.63 1.80 -1.95
N GLN A 220 13.69 1.72 -2.76
CA GLN A 220 13.81 2.45 -4.01
C GLN A 220 13.21 1.67 -5.17
N ILE A 221 12.45 2.34 -6.04
CA ILE A 221 11.98 1.80 -7.31
C ILE A 221 13.11 1.94 -8.33
N VAL A 222 13.56 0.81 -8.88
CA VAL A 222 14.68 0.75 -9.84
C VAL A 222 14.19 0.85 -11.27
N LYS A 223 13.09 0.13 -11.59
CA LYS A 223 12.52 0.04 -12.92
C LYS A 223 11.00 -0.06 -12.83
N ILE A 224 10.30 0.45 -13.82
CA ILE A 224 8.84 0.33 -13.95
C ILE A 224 8.53 -0.27 -15.33
N ASP A 225 7.71 -1.30 -15.33
CA ASP A 225 7.13 -1.89 -16.52
C ASP A 225 5.66 -1.43 -16.61
N HIS A 226 5.36 -0.59 -17.57
CA HIS A 226 4.01 -0.05 -17.75
C HIS A 226 3.06 -1.02 -18.43
N ASP A 227 3.56 -1.92 -19.27
CA ASP A 227 2.73 -2.86 -20.03
C ASP A 227 2.12 -3.91 -19.09
N ASN A 228 2.94 -4.46 -18.19
CA ASN A 228 2.53 -5.45 -17.21
C ASN A 228 2.12 -4.83 -15.86
N ASN A 229 2.19 -3.51 -15.70
CA ASN A 229 1.98 -2.78 -14.44
C ASN A 229 2.82 -3.34 -13.29
N VAL A 230 4.12 -3.54 -13.51
CA VAL A 230 5.06 -4.11 -12.53
C VAL A 230 6.08 -3.07 -12.07
N LEU A 231 6.25 -2.99 -10.75
CA LEU A 231 7.29 -2.18 -10.10
C LEU A 231 8.44 -3.10 -9.67
N TYR A 232 9.66 -2.75 -10.05
CA TYR A 232 10.90 -3.40 -9.61
C TYR A 232 11.46 -2.63 -8.43
N VAL A 233 11.34 -3.18 -7.24
CA VAL A 233 11.70 -2.51 -5.99
C VAL A 233 12.96 -3.13 -5.41
N LYS A 234 13.99 -2.32 -5.14
CA LYS A 234 15.27 -2.78 -4.59
C LYS A 234 15.09 -3.35 -3.19
N GLY A 235 15.53 -4.58 -2.99
CA GLY A 235 15.54 -5.23 -1.69
C GLY A 235 14.37 -6.15 -1.42
N GLY A 236 14.21 -6.58 -0.16
CA GLY A 236 13.19 -7.52 0.28
C GLY A 236 11.90 -6.85 0.74
N VAL A 237 10.77 -7.46 0.41
CA VAL A 237 9.43 -7.01 0.77
C VAL A 237 8.78 -8.06 1.66
N PRO A 238 8.03 -7.68 2.72
CA PRO A 238 7.34 -8.64 3.58
C PRO A 238 6.26 -9.42 2.83
N GLY A 239 6.04 -10.66 3.23
CA GLY A 239 5.01 -11.54 2.68
C GLY A 239 5.55 -12.65 1.80
N HIS A 240 4.68 -13.63 1.53
CA HIS A 240 4.92 -14.71 0.59
C HIS A 240 4.60 -14.25 -0.84
N ASP A 241 4.95 -15.06 -1.82
CA ASP A 241 4.60 -14.81 -3.22
C ASP A 241 3.09 -14.89 -3.40
N ASN A 242 2.55 -14.01 -4.24
CA ASN A 242 1.12 -13.75 -4.43
C ASN A 242 0.38 -13.16 -3.20
N ALA A 243 1.10 -12.66 -2.18
CA ALA A 243 0.48 -11.89 -1.10
C ALA A 243 0.14 -10.48 -1.57
N PHE A 244 -1.01 -9.96 -1.09
CA PHE A 244 -1.34 -8.56 -1.22
C PHE A 244 -0.53 -7.73 -0.23
N ILE A 245 -0.01 -6.63 -0.72
CA ILE A 245 0.80 -5.68 0.05
C ILE A 245 0.33 -4.26 -0.26
N THR A 246 0.44 -3.37 0.72
CA THR A 246 0.14 -1.95 0.54
C THR A 246 1.44 -1.17 0.32
N ILE A 247 1.41 -0.29 -0.67
CA ILE A 247 2.52 0.59 -1.05
C ILE A 247 2.09 2.02 -0.77
N ARG A 248 2.95 2.81 -0.18
CA ARG A 248 2.78 4.26 -0.03
C ARG A 248 4.10 4.97 -0.25
N ASP A 249 4.06 6.26 -0.49
CA ASP A 249 5.27 7.07 -0.57
C ASP A 249 6.03 7.03 0.75
N ALA A 250 7.36 7.08 0.70
CA ALA A 250 8.21 7.02 1.89
C ALA A 250 8.00 8.25 2.77
N VAL A 251 7.67 8.01 4.05
CA VAL A 251 7.44 9.08 5.03
C VAL A 251 8.75 9.68 5.52
N LYS A 252 9.79 8.83 5.71
CA LYS A 252 11.10 9.22 6.25
C LYS A 252 12.14 9.35 5.15
N GLN A 253 11.93 10.25 4.21
CA GLN A 253 12.87 10.49 3.13
C GLN A 253 13.63 11.80 3.39
N TYR A 254 14.97 11.75 3.36
CA TYR A 254 15.83 12.91 3.52
C TYR A 254 15.92 13.76 2.26
N ASN A 255 15.94 13.13 1.08
CA ASN A 255 15.95 13.80 -0.21
C ASN A 255 14.62 13.54 -0.91
N LYS A 256 13.66 14.43 -0.73
CA LYS A 256 12.44 14.41 -1.54
C LYS A 256 12.82 14.87 -2.93
N THR A 257 12.91 13.94 -3.86
CA THR A 257 12.88 14.25 -5.28
C THR A 257 11.62 15.09 -5.55
N SER A 258 11.74 16.11 -6.35
CA SER A 258 10.66 17.04 -6.71
C SER A 258 9.32 16.34 -6.85
N GLY A 259 8.31 16.92 -6.25
CA GLY A 259 6.94 16.54 -6.04
C GLY A 259 6.36 15.26 -6.66
N PRO A 260 5.42 14.66 -5.98
CA PRO A 260 4.76 13.46 -6.50
C PRO A 260 4.05 13.80 -7.81
N VAL A 261 4.36 13.05 -8.86
CA VAL A 261 3.63 13.15 -10.12
C VAL A 261 2.34 12.35 -9.95
N PRO A 262 1.17 12.93 -10.24
CA PRO A 262 -0.06 12.18 -10.32
C PRO A 262 0.01 11.17 -11.45
N THR A 263 -0.90 10.22 -11.44
CA THR A 263 -1.13 9.25 -12.52
C THR A 263 -0.97 9.90 -13.89
N ALA A 264 0.22 9.77 -14.45
CA ALA A 264 0.50 10.27 -15.79
C ALA A 264 0.04 9.23 -16.82
N ASP A 265 -0.40 9.71 -17.97
CA ASP A 265 -0.65 8.86 -19.11
C ASP A 265 0.60 8.05 -19.47
N LYS A 266 0.39 6.80 -19.90
CA LYS A 266 1.41 5.79 -20.17
C LYS A 266 2.59 6.26 -21.07
N ALA A 267 2.45 7.38 -21.75
CA ALA A 267 3.35 7.83 -22.80
C ALA A 267 4.65 8.51 -22.35
N LYS A 268 4.88 8.77 -21.04
CA LYS A 268 5.96 9.69 -20.64
C LYS A 268 7.10 9.10 -19.80
N THR A 269 7.15 7.80 -19.51
CA THR A 269 8.09 7.35 -18.48
C THR A 269 8.76 6.02 -18.79
N GLY A 270 9.66 6.00 -19.75
CA GLY A 270 10.53 4.86 -20.04
C GLY A 270 11.98 5.02 -19.57
N ALA A 271 12.25 5.71 -18.45
CA ALA A 271 13.61 5.82 -17.93
C ALA A 271 13.89 4.71 -16.91
N GLU A 272 14.96 3.96 -17.15
CA GLU A 272 15.54 3.05 -16.17
C GLU A 272 16.54 3.82 -15.29
N LEU A 273 16.49 3.60 -13.98
CA LEU A 273 17.46 4.21 -13.05
C LEU A 273 18.90 3.73 -13.29
N LEU A 274 19.05 2.61 -13.99
CA LEU A 274 20.31 1.97 -14.25
C LEU A 274 20.96 2.42 -15.57
N GLU A 275 20.54 3.54 -16.15
CA GLU A 275 21.25 4.14 -17.27
C GLU A 275 22.61 4.67 -16.81
N LYS A 276 23.63 4.41 -17.63
CA LYS A 276 25.01 4.82 -17.37
C LYS A 276 25.14 6.33 -17.46
N GLN A 277 24.99 7.00 -16.31
CA GLN A 277 25.18 8.45 -16.20
C GLN A 277 26.46 8.75 -15.42
N GLY A 278 27.51 9.15 -16.13
CA GLY A 278 28.77 9.57 -15.50
C GLY A 278 29.75 8.47 -15.13
N SER A 279 30.68 8.76 -14.21
CA SER A 279 31.67 7.83 -13.68
C SER A 279 31.03 6.80 -12.75
N ASP A 280 31.63 5.62 -12.67
CA ASP A 280 31.19 4.51 -11.80
C ASP A 280 31.13 4.98 -10.33
N PRO A 281 29.97 5.03 -9.69
CA PRO A 281 29.84 5.47 -8.31
C PRO A 281 30.43 4.47 -7.29
N TYR A 282 30.80 3.27 -7.72
CA TYR A 282 31.39 2.21 -6.89
C TYR A 282 32.92 2.19 -6.93
N LEU A 283 33.52 2.87 -7.88
CA LEU A 283 34.95 3.10 -7.89
C LEU A 283 35.32 4.06 -6.76
N ARG A 284 35.80 3.52 -5.65
CA ARG A 284 36.16 4.33 -4.47
C ARG A 284 37.47 5.08 -4.64
N TYR A 285 38.33 4.63 -5.52
CA TYR A 285 39.64 5.26 -5.83
C TYR A 285 40.05 4.89 -7.25
N GLU A 286 40.06 5.82 -8.17
CA GLU A 286 41.02 5.78 -9.24
C GLU A 286 42.31 6.30 -8.59
N SER A 287 43.36 5.47 -8.47
CA SER A 287 44.66 5.89 -8.05
C SER A 287 45.16 6.99 -8.99
N ALA A 288 45.36 8.17 -8.41
CA ALA A 288 46.04 9.27 -9.08
C ALA A 288 47.48 8.85 -9.47
#